data_dd6d1a2ec626e1fa61b1fcb46aa6bc3f
#
_entry.id   dd6d1a2ec626e1fa61b1fcb46aa6bc3f
#
_cell.length_a   1.000
_cell.length_b   1.000
_cell.length_c   1.000
_cell.angle_alpha   90.00
_cell.angle_beta   90.00
_cell.angle_gamma   90.00
#
_symmetry.space_group_name_H-M   'P 1'
#
loop_
_entity.id
_entity.type
_entity.pdbx_description
1 polymer ?
#
loop_
_entity_poly.entity_id
_entity_poly.type
_entity_poly.pdbx_seq_one_letter_code
_entity_poly.pdbx_strand_id
1 'polypeptide(L)'
;MIIVCVDNTPIMLQNLKDNAEKAYPNADVQAFRTVEHALQYAEMIGCDILLCEINPPRLEGLFLAEKIKNINPKVNIIFVTVCSESEHAKAVLKLKPSGYLTKEATNEQILEELQNLRYPVV
;
A
#
# COMPACT_ATOMS: atom_id res chain seq x y z
N MET A 1 2.62 6.60 -13.81
CA MET A 1 2.72 5.70 -12.65
C MET A 1 1.46 5.82 -11.81
N ILE A 2 0.97 4.68 -11.32
CA ILE A 2 -0.29 4.61 -10.58
C ILE A 2 -0.02 4.18 -9.15
N ILE A 3 -0.49 4.97 -8.20
CA ILE A 3 -0.36 4.69 -6.77
C ILE A 3 -1.76 4.51 -6.18
N VAL A 4 -1.98 3.40 -5.49
CA VAL A 4 -3.25 3.10 -4.84
C VAL A 4 -3.04 3.10 -3.33
N CYS A 5 -3.87 3.89 -2.63
CA CYS A 5 -3.85 3.97 -1.17
C CYS A 5 -5.16 3.39 -0.62
N VAL A 6 -5.07 2.53 0.38
CA VAL A 6 -6.23 1.88 0.96
C VAL A 6 -6.17 1.93 2.49
N ASP A 7 -7.17 2.55 3.09
CA ASP A 7 -7.33 2.58 4.55
C ASP A 7 -8.79 2.92 4.86
N ASN A 8 -9.38 2.27 5.84
CA ASN A 8 -10.77 2.53 6.20
C ASN A 8 -10.95 3.78 7.08
N THR A 9 -9.84 4.37 7.54
CA THR A 9 -9.84 5.57 8.36
C THR A 9 -9.59 6.79 7.48
N PRO A 10 -10.54 7.73 7.35
CA PRO A 10 -10.39 8.87 6.42
C PRO A 10 -9.14 9.71 6.67
N ILE A 11 -8.80 9.96 7.93
CA ILE A 11 -7.63 10.77 8.27
C ILE A 11 -6.35 10.09 7.79
N MET A 12 -6.20 8.79 8.07
CA MET A 12 -5.02 8.06 7.64
C MET A 12 -4.94 7.93 6.12
N LEU A 13 -6.08 7.69 5.49
CA LEU A 13 -6.15 7.59 4.03
C LEU A 13 -5.68 8.90 3.37
N GLN A 14 -6.14 10.04 3.87
CA GLN A 14 -5.71 11.33 3.34
C GLN A 14 -4.21 11.54 3.54
N ASN A 15 -3.70 11.11 4.70
CA ASN A 15 -2.28 11.20 5.00
C ASN A 15 -1.43 10.37 4.02
N LEU A 16 -1.86 9.16 3.72
CA LEU A 16 -1.17 8.30 2.75
C LEU A 16 -1.19 8.94 1.36
N LYS A 17 -2.33 9.46 0.95
CA LYS A 17 -2.48 10.12 -0.34
C LYS A 17 -1.56 11.34 -0.45
N ASP A 18 -1.56 12.19 0.58
CA ASP A 18 -0.72 13.40 0.59
C ASP A 18 0.77 13.05 0.48
N ASN A 19 1.21 12.03 1.20
CA ASN A 19 2.60 11.60 1.14
C ASN A 19 2.96 11.01 -0.22
N ALA A 20 2.05 10.24 -0.82
CA ALA A 20 2.28 9.68 -2.15
C ALA A 20 2.39 10.79 -3.20
N GLU A 21 1.53 11.79 -3.14
CA GLU A 21 1.55 12.92 -4.06
C GLU A 21 2.81 13.77 -3.89
N LYS A 22 3.28 13.90 -2.64
CA LYS A 22 4.50 14.62 -2.35
C LYS A 22 5.73 13.88 -2.88
N ALA A 23 5.77 12.55 -2.71
CA ALA A 23 6.88 11.74 -3.19
C ALA A 23 6.94 11.66 -4.72
N TYR A 24 5.79 11.60 -5.36
CA TYR A 24 5.66 11.43 -6.81
C TYR A 24 4.60 12.38 -7.37
N PRO A 25 4.95 13.67 -7.58
CA PRO A 25 3.96 14.69 -7.98
C PRO A 25 3.27 14.42 -9.31
N ASN A 26 3.91 13.65 -10.18
CA ASN A 26 3.34 13.34 -11.49
C ASN A 26 2.59 12.01 -11.55
N ALA A 27 2.51 11.30 -10.43
CA ALA A 27 1.80 10.03 -10.37
C ALA A 27 0.29 10.26 -10.28
N ASP A 28 -0.47 9.27 -10.76
CA ASP A 28 -1.91 9.23 -10.56
C ASP A 28 -2.15 8.51 -9.23
N VAL A 29 -2.55 9.25 -8.20
CA VAL A 29 -2.76 8.72 -6.85
C VAL A 29 -4.25 8.59 -6.58
N GLN A 30 -4.69 7.38 -6.32
CA GLN A 30 -6.09 7.07 -6.01
C GLN A 30 -6.19 6.51 -4.59
N ALA A 31 -7.21 6.96 -3.86
CA ALA A 31 -7.43 6.58 -2.48
C ALA A 31 -8.79 5.91 -2.31
N PHE A 32 -8.80 4.78 -1.63
CA PHE A 32 -10.01 3.98 -1.43
C PHE A 32 -10.16 3.60 0.03
N ARG A 33 -11.39 3.63 0.51
CA ARG A 33 -11.70 3.23 1.87
C ARG A 33 -11.97 1.73 2.00
N THR A 34 -12.19 1.06 0.89
CA THR A 34 -12.50 -0.38 0.88
C THR A 34 -11.57 -1.13 -0.06
N VAL A 35 -11.29 -2.38 0.30
CA VAL A 35 -10.48 -3.28 -0.50
C VAL A 35 -11.15 -3.56 -1.85
N GLU A 36 -12.47 -3.73 -1.84
CA GLU A 36 -13.23 -4.06 -3.05
C GLU A 36 -13.07 -3.00 -4.13
N HIS A 37 -13.21 -1.72 -3.76
CA HIS A 37 -13.05 -0.63 -4.71
C HIS A 37 -11.63 -0.50 -5.22
N ALA A 38 -10.67 -0.69 -4.32
CA ALA A 38 -9.25 -0.65 -4.71
C ALA A 38 -8.91 -1.76 -5.71
N LEU A 39 -9.42 -2.96 -5.46
CA LEU A 39 -9.17 -4.10 -6.35
C LEU A 39 -9.79 -3.86 -7.73
N GLN A 40 -11.03 -3.37 -7.78
CA GLN A 40 -11.68 -3.05 -9.04
C GLN A 40 -10.86 -2.05 -9.86
N TYR A 41 -10.38 -1.01 -9.19
CA TYR A 41 -9.56 0.00 -9.86
C TYR A 41 -8.25 -0.61 -10.40
N ALA A 42 -7.57 -1.40 -9.57
CA ALA A 42 -6.31 -2.02 -9.97
C ALA A 42 -6.49 -3.00 -11.13
N GLU A 43 -7.60 -3.73 -11.14
CA GLU A 43 -7.91 -4.65 -12.24
C GLU A 43 -8.16 -3.92 -13.56
N MET A 44 -8.77 -2.74 -13.50
CA MET A 44 -9.08 -1.96 -14.70
C MET A 44 -7.91 -1.10 -15.19
N ILE A 45 -7.17 -0.50 -14.27
CA ILE A 45 -6.18 0.53 -14.60
C ILE A 45 -4.75 0.05 -14.29
N GLY A 46 -4.57 -0.70 -13.22
CA GLY A 46 -3.25 -1.15 -12.77
C GLY A 46 -2.86 -0.56 -11.43
N CYS A 47 -1.68 -0.94 -10.96
CA CYS A 47 -1.13 -0.44 -9.71
C CYS A 47 0.39 -0.65 -9.70
N ASP A 48 1.15 0.41 -9.54
CA ASP A 48 2.62 0.35 -9.45
C ASP A 48 3.11 0.38 -8.01
N ILE A 49 2.43 1.16 -7.17
CA ILE A 49 2.71 1.25 -5.73
C ILE A 49 1.40 1.11 -4.98
N LEU A 50 1.37 0.19 -4.01
CA LEU A 50 0.21 -0.01 -3.14
C LEU A 50 0.58 0.35 -1.71
N LEU A 51 -0.12 1.33 -1.13
CA LEU A 51 -0.05 1.67 0.29
C LEU A 51 -1.32 1.10 0.92
N CYS A 52 -1.17 0.12 1.80
CA CYS A 52 -2.32 -0.66 2.23
C CYS A 52 -2.25 -1.04 3.70
N GLU A 53 -3.39 -0.90 4.39
CA GLU A 53 -3.57 -1.46 5.72
C GLU A 53 -3.87 -2.95 5.62
N ILE A 54 -3.29 -3.74 6.54
CA ILE A 54 -3.56 -5.18 6.59
C ILE A 54 -4.99 -5.47 7.08
N ASN A 55 -5.47 -4.65 8.01
CA ASN A 55 -6.83 -4.71 8.54
C ASN A 55 -7.17 -6.05 9.24
N PRO A 56 -6.46 -6.40 10.35
CA PRO A 56 -6.82 -7.56 11.15
C PRO A 56 -8.23 -7.40 11.75
N PRO A 57 -8.97 -8.50 12.01
CA PRO A 57 -8.56 -9.90 11.90
C PRO A 57 -8.81 -10.53 10.54
N ARG A 58 -9.50 -9.85 9.64
CA ARG A 58 -9.87 -10.40 8.32
C ARG A 58 -8.72 -10.42 7.33
N LEU A 59 -7.69 -9.62 7.57
CA LEU A 59 -6.51 -9.54 6.69
C LEU A 59 -6.84 -9.15 5.25
N GLU A 60 -7.83 -8.29 5.08
CA GLU A 60 -8.28 -7.85 3.76
C GLU A 60 -7.17 -7.20 2.95
N GLY A 61 -6.27 -6.49 3.63
CA GLY A 61 -5.13 -5.87 2.96
C GLY A 61 -4.13 -6.87 2.40
N LEU A 62 -3.92 -8.00 3.09
CA LEU A 62 -3.08 -9.07 2.55
C LEU A 62 -3.71 -9.70 1.32
N PHE A 63 -5.02 -9.95 1.38
CA PHE A 63 -5.75 -10.48 0.24
C PHE A 63 -5.65 -9.54 -0.97
N LEU A 64 -5.85 -8.25 -0.75
CA LEU A 64 -5.72 -7.25 -1.80
C LEU A 64 -4.31 -7.25 -2.40
N ALA A 65 -3.30 -7.26 -1.55
CA ALA A 65 -1.91 -7.26 -2.00
C ALA A 65 -1.57 -8.49 -2.85
N GLU A 66 -2.06 -9.66 -2.44
CA GLU A 66 -1.89 -10.89 -3.23
C GLU A 66 -2.51 -10.75 -4.62
N LYS A 67 -3.74 -10.25 -4.68
CA LYS A 67 -4.45 -10.07 -5.95
C LYS A 67 -3.74 -9.08 -6.85
N ILE A 68 -3.30 -7.96 -6.30
CA ILE A 68 -2.59 -6.95 -7.09
C ILE A 68 -1.23 -7.48 -7.55
N LYS A 69 -0.54 -8.25 -6.72
CA LYS A 69 0.73 -8.85 -7.11
C LYS A 69 0.57 -9.84 -8.26
N ASN A 70 -0.56 -10.53 -8.33
CA ASN A 70 -0.86 -11.40 -9.48
C ASN A 70 -1.08 -10.59 -10.75
N ILE A 71 -1.63 -9.37 -10.64
CA ILE A 71 -1.82 -8.47 -11.78
C ILE A 71 -0.47 -7.88 -12.21
N ASN A 72 0.32 -7.42 -11.24
CA ASN A 72 1.64 -6.83 -11.49
C ASN A 72 2.66 -7.42 -10.53
N PRO A 73 3.45 -8.42 -10.93
CA PRO A 73 4.44 -9.04 -10.04
C PRO A 73 5.49 -8.10 -9.50
N LYS A 74 5.67 -6.94 -10.12
CA LYS A 74 6.64 -5.92 -9.70
C LYS A 74 6.00 -4.77 -8.94
N VAL A 75 4.76 -4.94 -8.46
CA VAL A 75 4.13 -3.91 -7.63
C VAL A 75 4.93 -3.71 -6.36
N ASN A 76 5.12 -2.45 -5.99
CA ASN A 76 5.76 -2.09 -4.72
C ASN A 76 4.69 -1.98 -3.64
N ILE A 77 4.70 -2.90 -2.70
CA ILE A 77 3.71 -2.95 -1.63
C ILE A 77 4.31 -2.37 -0.36
N ILE A 78 3.65 -1.37 0.21
CA ILE A 78 4.01 -0.81 1.52
C ILE A 78 2.80 -1.00 2.43
N PHE A 79 2.96 -1.84 3.45
CA PHE A 79 1.91 -2.03 4.44
C PHE A 79 2.03 -0.98 5.53
N VAL A 80 0.90 -0.37 5.89
CA VAL A 80 0.81 0.59 6.99
C VAL A 80 -0.30 0.10 7.91
N THR A 81 0.06 -0.52 9.01
CA THR A 81 -0.88 -1.25 9.85
C THR A 81 -0.80 -0.86 11.33
N VAL A 82 -1.88 -1.05 12.06
CA VAL A 82 -1.89 -0.85 13.52
C VAL A 82 -1.11 -1.92 14.26
N CYS A 83 -0.91 -3.07 13.62
CA CYS A 83 -0.31 -4.23 14.26
C CYS A 83 1.08 -4.50 13.74
N SER A 84 2.06 -4.49 14.66
CA SER A 84 3.44 -4.87 14.33
C SER A 84 3.70 -6.34 14.63
N GLU A 85 2.66 -7.09 15.01
CA GLU A 85 2.78 -8.46 15.44
C GLU A 85 3.21 -9.41 14.33
N SER A 86 3.95 -10.42 14.72
CA SER A 86 4.53 -11.39 13.80
C SER A 86 3.55 -12.45 13.29
N GLU A 87 2.29 -12.43 13.74
CA GLU A 87 1.29 -13.42 13.32
C GLU A 87 1.16 -13.55 11.82
N HIS A 88 1.37 -12.46 11.11
CA HIS A 88 1.21 -12.42 9.67
C HIS A 88 2.53 -12.30 8.94
N ALA A 89 3.64 -12.41 9.66
CA ALA A 89 4.96 -12.16 9.11
C ALA A 89 5.28 -13.04 7.90
N LYS A 90 4.92 -14.31 7.96
CA LYS A 90 5.17 -15.23 6.83
C LYS A 90 4.39 -14.83 5.58
N ALA A 91 3.12 -14.47 5.75
CA ALA A 91 2.28 -14.05 4.63
C ALA A 91 2.79 -12.75 4.03
N VAL A 92 3.19 -11.80 4.88
CA VAL A 92 3.77 -10.53 4.44
C VAL A 92 5.07 -10.77 3.68
N LEU A 93 5.96 -11.60 4.20
CA LEU A 93 7.26 -11.87 3.56
C LEU A 93 7.12 -12.55 2.21
N LYS A 94 6.13 -13.42 2.05
CA LYS A 94 5.87 -14.08 0.76
C LYS A 94 5.54 -13.09 -0.34
N LEU A 95 4.95 -11.97 0.02
CA LEU A 95 4.59 -10.93 -0.95
C LEU A 95 5.77 -10.06 -1.35
N LYS A 96 6.90 -10.20 -0.67
CA LYS A 96 8.11 -9.41 -0.92
C LYS A 96 7.79 -7.91 -0.98
N PRO A 97 7.24 -7.33 0.11
CA PRO A 97 6.87 -5.92 0.10
C PRO A 97 8.10 -5.02 0.06
N SER A 98 7.90 -3.79 -0.40
CA SER A 98 8.92 -2.75 -0.32
C SER A 98 9.09 -2.23 1.09
N GLY A 99 8.01 -2.19 1.86
CA GLY A 99 8.07 -1.67 3.21
C GLY A 99 6.94 -2.15 4.10
N TYR A 100 7.14 -1.98 5.39
CA TYR A 100 6.18 -2.35 6.41
C TYR A 100 6.28 -1.32 7.54
N LEU A 101 5.23 -0.54 7.72
CA LEU A 101 5.18 0.52 8.72
C LEU A 101 4.00 0.32 9.66
N THR A 102 4.13 0.83 10.89
CA THR A 102 2.99 0.93 11.78
C THR A 102 2.26 2.25 11.50
N LYS A 103 1.01 2.36 11.96
CA LYS A 103 0.23 3.60 11.80
C LYS A 103 0.79 4.76 12.64
N GLU A 104 1.76 4.49 13.50
CA GLU A 104 2.47 5.54 14.24
C GLU A 104 3.61 6.16 13.44
N ALA A 105 3.86 5.67 12.23
CA ALA A 105 4.92 6.18 11.38
C ALA A 105 4.71 7.67 11.10
N THR A 106 5.81 8.41 11.14
CA THR A 106 5.79 9.84 10.79
C THR A 106 5.67 10.02 9.28
N ASN A 107 5.32 11.23 8.85
CA ASN A 107 5.30 11.56 7.42
C ASN A 107 6.67 11.31 6.79
N GLU A 108 7.75 11.62 7.51
CA GLU A 108 9.11 11.41 7.03
C GLU A 108 9.40 9.93 6.79
N GLN A 109 8.93 9.07 7.69
CA GLN A 109 9.11 7.62 7.55
C GLN A 109 8.32 7.08 6.36
N ILE A 110 7.11 7.58 6.15
CA ILE A 110 6.29 7.17 5.00
C ILE A 110 6.96 7.61 3.70
N LEU A 111 7.44 8.84 3.65
CA LEU A 111 8.16 9.35 2.48
C LEU A 111 9.43 8.55 2.19
N GLU A 112 10.18 8.21 3.24
CA GLU A 112 11.39 7.41 3.09
C GLU A 112 11.10 6.05 2.47
N GLU A 113 10.05 5.37 2.94
CA GLU A 113 9.66 4.08 2.35
C GLU A 113 9.23 4.22 0.90
N LEU A 114 8.52 5.29 0.55
CA LEU A 114 8.12 5.57 -0.83
C LEU A 114 9.32 5.83 -1.75
N GLN A 115 10.44 6.27 -1.20
CA GLN A 115 11.65 6.55 -1.95
C GLN A 115 12.60 5.35 -2.01
N ASN A 116 12.39 4.32 -1.21
CA ASN A 116 13.22 3.12 -1.15
C ASN A 116 12.44 1.89 -1.63
N LEU A 117 12.00 1.95 -2.87
CA LEU A 117 11.17 0.89 -3.44
C LEU A 117 11.98 -0.34 -3.83
N ARG A 118 11.38 -1.50 -3.67
CA ARG A 118 11.98 -2.78 -4.04
C ARG A 118 12.16 -2.93 -5.54
N TYR A 119 11.16 -2.47 -6.31
CA TYR A 119 11.17 -2.54 -7.75
C TYR A 119 11.24 -1.13 -8.35
N PRO A 120 12.06 -0.92 -9.37
CA PRO A 120 12.14 0.41 -9.98
C PRO A 120 10.79 0.86 -10.56
N VAL A 121 10.50 2.13 -10.39
CA VAL A 121 9.34 2.78 -11.02
C VAL A 121 9.85 3.83 -11.99
N VAL A 122 9.12 4.02 -13.07
CA VAL A 122 9.51 4.94 -14.14
C VAL A 122 8.64 6.18 -14.13
#